data_1cad7c73e0176fd70d710fe1b5eb6469
#
_entry.id   1cad7c73e0176fd70d710fe1b5eb6469
#
_cell.length_a   1.000
_cell.length_b   1.000
_cell.length_c   1.000
_cell.angle_alpha   90.00
_cell.angle_beta   90.00
_cell.angle_gamma   90.00
#
_symmetry.space_group_name_H-M   'P 1'
#
loop_
_entity.id
_entity.type
_entity.pdbx_description
1 polymer ?
#
loop_
_entity_poly.entity_id
_entity_poly.type
_entity_poly.pdbx_seq_one_letter_code
_entity_poly.pdbx_strand_id
1 'polypeptide(L)'
;MRRHRLVDVAHFLHELGVDVQAISPSPGQYFYFTPPELGRETSQLINDGIAEACAAHPDRLVGMGTVPLQVPELAIAEMRRCVNDLGLRGIEISSHVNGKELAAPEFRPFFAAAEELGILLFLHPLGFTHGQRLSEHYLNNIIGNPIEST
;
A
#
# COMPACT_ATOMS: atom_id res chain seq x y z
N MET A 1 -20.48 -12.27 -16.23
CA MET A 1 -19.32 -11.58 -15.65
C MET A 1 -18.05 -12.08 -16.34
N ARG A 2 -17.40 -11.28 -17.20
CA ARG A 2 -16.15 -11.70 -17.86
C ARG A 2 -15.05 -11.67 -16.80
N ARG A 3 -14.51 -12.83 -16.44
CA ARG A 3 -13.24 -12.91 -15.72
C ARG A 3 -12.22 -12.16 -16.61
N HIS A 4 -11.77 -11.00 -16.17
CA HIS A 4 -10.55 -10.44 -16.74
C HIS A 4 -9.50 -11.54 -16.58
N ARG A 5 -9.00 -12.07 -17.69
CA ARG A 5 -7.78 -12.86 -17.66
C ARG A 5 -6.74 -11.98 -17.02
N LEU A 6 -6.33 -12.31 -15.81
CA LEU A 6 -5.02 -11.90 -15.35
C LEU A 6 -4.11 -12.32 -16.50
N VAL A 7 -3.51 -11.36 -17.18
CA VAL A 7 -2.40 -11.63 -18.09
C VAL A 7 -1.53 -12.61 -17.33
N ASP A 8 -1.03 -13.64 -18.00
CA ASP A 8 -0.16 -14.61 -17.34
C ASP A 8 1.07 -13.86 -16.82
N VAL A 9 0.97 -13.39 -15.58
CA VAL A 9 1.95 -12.51 -14.94
C VAL A 9 3.31 -13.20 -14.92
N ALA A 10 3.32 -14.51 -14.71
CA ALA A 10 4.54 -15.30 -14.70
C ALA A 10 5.23 -15.28 -16.07
N HIS A 11 4.48 -15.44 -17.16
CA HIS A 11 4.99 -15.39 -18.52
C HIS A 11 5.52 -13.98 -18.86
N PHE A 12 4.74 -12.95 -18.55
CA PHE A 12 5.13 -11.55 -18.79
C PHE A 12 6.42 -11.17 -18.04
N LEU A 13 6.54 -11.55 -16.76
CA LEU A 13 7.74 -11.31 -15.97
C LEU A 13 8.96 -12.06 -16.55
N HIS A 14 8.75 -13.27 -17.05
CA HIS A 14 9.82 -14.04 -17.67
C HIS A 14 10.36 -13.35 -18.93
N GLU A 15 9.49 -12.85 -19.81
CA GLU A 15 9.89 -12.10 -21.01
C GLU A 15 10.65 -10.82 -20.69
N LEU A 16 10.36 -10.18 -19.54
CA LEU A 16 11.05 -8.98 -19.06
C LEU A 16 12.34 -9.26 -18.28
N GLY A 17 12.70 -10.53 -18.06
CA GLY A 17 13.86 -10.91 -17.24
C GLY A 17 13.70 -10.56 -15.76
N VAL A 18 12.47 -10.46 -15.26
CA VAL A 18 12.16 -10.20 -13.85
C VAL A 18 11.96 -11.52 -13.14
N ASP A 19 12.79 -11.84 -12.17
CA ASP A 19 12.68 -13.07 -11.38
C ASP A 19 11.54 -13.02 -10.37
N VAL A 20 11.48 -11.97 -9.56
CA VAL A 20 10.45 -11.74 -8.54
C VAL A 20 9.96 -10.29 -8.61
N GLN A 21 8.66 -10.11 -8.54
CA GLN A 21 8.02 -8.78 -8.50
C GLN A 21 7.26 -8.58 -7.20
N ALA A 22 7.46 -7.41 -6.57
CA ALA A 22 6.56 -6.94 -5.53
C ALA A 22 5.28 -6.36 -6.15
N ILE A 23 4.14 -6.72 -5.59
CA ILE A 23 2.83 -6.15 -5.94
C ILE A 23 2.25 -5.44 -4.72
N SER A 24 1.62 -4.29 -4.94
CA SER A 24 1.04 -3.45 -3.91
C SER A 24 -0.28 -2.83 -4.37
N PRO A 25 -1.08 -2.26 -3.46
CA PRO A 25 -2.25 -1.47 -3.83
C PRO A 25 -1.85 -0.29 -4.71
N SER A 26 -2.79 0.21 -5.51
CA SER A 26 -2.60 1.53 -6.13
C SER A 26 -2.76 2.61 -5.06
N PRO A 27 -1.96 3.71 -5.08
CA PRO A 27 -2.05 4.79 -4.09
C PRO A 27 -3.46 5.39 -3.91
N GLY A 28 -4.29 5.39 -4.95
CA GLY A 28 -5.71 5.78 -4.87
C GLY A 28 -6.57 4.86 -3.99
N GLN A 29 -6.06 3.74 -3.52
CA GLN A 29 -6.77 2.72 -2.74
C GLN A 29 -6.48 2.79 -1.23
N TYR A 30 -5.81 3.82 -0.72
CA TYR A 30 -5.61 3.98 0.74
C TYR A 30 -6.92 4.27 1.48
N PHE A 31 -7.86 4.97 0.87
CA PHE A 31 -9.20 5.28 1.41
C PHE A 31 -9.21 5.90 2.81
N TYR A 32 -8.16 6.63 3.20
CA TYR A 32 -8.07 7.24 4.55
C TYR A 32 -9.18 8.25 4.86
N PHE A 33 -9.87 8.76 3.83
CA PHE A 33 -11.02 9.66 3.95
C PHE A 33 -12.33 8.94 4.32
N THR A 34 -12.34 7.61 4.35
CA THR A 34 -13.55 6.83 4.64
C THR A 34 -13.79 6.67 6.14
N PRO A 35 -15.04 6.38 6.56
CA PRO A 35 -15.29 5.96 7.93
C PRO A 35 -14.43 4.76 8.34
N PRO A 36 -14.08 4.63 9.64
CA PRO A 36 -13.16 3.60 10.13
C PRO A 36 -13.48 2.17 9.67
N GLU A 37 -14.75 1.76 9.80
CA GLU A 37 -15.17 0.41 9.44
C GLU A 37 -15.06 0.14 7.94
N LEU A 38 -15.44 1.11 7.10
CA LEU A 38 -15.30 0.98 5.66
C LEU A 38 -13.81 0.94 5.25
N GLY A 39 -12.96 1.76 5.90
CA GLY A 39 -11.52 1.72 5.70
C GLY A 39 -10.92 0.35 6.05
N ARG A 40 -11.36 -0.25 7.16
CA ARG A 40 -10.97 -1.60 7.56
C ARG A 40 -11.39 -2.65 6.53
N GLU A 41 -12.67 -2.65 6.15
CA GLU A 41 -13.21 -3.62 5.20
C GLU A 41 -12.55 -3.54 3.82
N THR A 42 -12.34 -2.32 3.32
CA THR A 42 -11.67 -2.12 2.02
C THR A 42 -10.20 -2.55 2.06
N SER A 43 -9.49 -2.25 3.15
CA SER A 43 -8.10 -2.71 3.32
C SER A 43 -8.03 -4.24 3.35
N GLN A 44 -8.92 -4.90 4.09
CA GLN A 44 -8.99 -6.35 4.15
C GLN A 44 -9.26 -6.98 2.78
N LEU A 45 -10.23 -6.45 2.02
CA LEU A 45 -10.55 -6.94 0.69
C LEU A 45 -9.36 -6.83 -0.29
N ILE A 46 -8.64 -5.71 -0.23
CA ILE A 46 -7.46 -5.48 -1.06
C ILE A 46 -6.34 -6.46 -0.68
N ASN A 47 -6.06 -6.60 0.61
CA ASN A 47 -4.99 -7.46 1.12
C ASN A 47 -5.26 -8.94 0.84
N ASP A 48 -6.51 -9.38 0.95
CA ASP A 48 -6.92 -10.74 0.60
C ASP A 48 -6.69 -11.02 -0.89
N GLY A 49 -7.03 -10.06 -1.76
CA GLY A 49 -6.79 -10.19 -3.20
C GLY A 49 -5.30 -10.22 -3.57
N ILE A 50 -4.46 -9.45 -2.88
CA ILE A 50 -3.00 -9.49 -3.05
C ILE A 50 -2.43 -10.84 -2.58
N ALA A 51 -2.88 -11.32 -1.42
CA ALA A 51 -2.46 -12.61 -0.89
C ALA A 51 -2.84 -13.77 -1.82
N GLU A 52 -4.06 -13.75 -2.37
CA GLU A 52 -4.52 -14.73 -3.37
C GLU A 52 -3.64 -14.72 -4.62
N ALA A 53 -3.29 -13.54 -5.14
CA ALA A 53 -2.39 -13.41 -6.28
C ALA A 53 -0.99 -13.96 -5.99
N CYS A 54 -0.42 -13.67 -4.82
CA CYS A 54 0.87 -14.20 -4.39
C CYS A 54 0.83 -15.71 -4.21
N ALA A 55 -0.25 -16.26 -3.64
CA ALA A 55 -0.41 -17.70 -3.48
C ALA A 55 -0.52 -18.45 -4.80
N ALA A 56 -1.05 -17.80 -5.85
CA ALA A 56 -1.11 -18.37 -7.20
C ALA A 56 0.27 -18.40 -7.89
N HIS A 57 1.21 -17.53 -7.49
CA HIS A 57 2.55 -17.40 -8.08
C HIS A 57 3.62 -17.19 -7.00
N PRO A 58 3.82 -18.15 -6.08
CA PRO A 58 4.63 -17.95 -4.87
C PRO A 58 6.12 -17.71 -5.14
N ASP A 59 6.62 -18.21 -6.28
CA ASP A 59 8.02 -18.06 -6.69
C ASP A 59 8.27 -16.77 -7.50
N ARG A 60 7.22 -16.03 -7.82
CA ARG A 60 7.28 -14.88 -8.73
C ARG A 60 6.73 -13.58 -8.12
N LEU A 61 5.85 -13.67 -7.13
CA LEU A 61 5.18 -12.51 -6.54
C LEU A 61 5.42 -12.42 -5.04
N VAL A 62 5.66 -11.20 -4.58
CA VAL A 62 5.72 -10.83 -3.16
C VAL A 62 4.72 -9.70 -2.91
N GLY A 63 3.84 -9.88 -1.94
CA GLY A 63 2.77 -8.91 -1.66
C GLY A 63 3.15 -7.87 -0.61
N MET A 64 2.74 -6.63 -0.88
CA MET A 64 2.64 -5.55 0.10
C MET A 64 1.17 -5.19 0.27
N GLY A 65 0.71 -5.09 1.51
CA GLY A 65 -0.68 -4.74 1.83
C GLY A 65 -0.88 -3.25 2.05
N THR A 66 -2.11 -2.89 2.42
CA THR A 66 -2.48 -1.55 2.90
C THR A 66 -3.21 -1.63 4.22
N VAL A 67 -3.31 -0.52 4.94
CA VAL A 67 -3.93 -0.47 6.27
C VAL A 67 -4.76 0.81 6.41
N PRO A 68 -5.84 0.81 7.24
CA PRO A 68 -6.67 1.99 7.48
C PRO A 68 -5.99 2.94 8.48
N LEU A 69 -4.90 3.61 8.05
CA LEU A 69 -4.00 4.38 8.93
C LEU A 69 -4.67 5.62 9.54
N GLN A 70 -5.85 6.03 9.06
CA GLN A 70 -6.66 7.06 9.71
C GLN A 70 -7.12 6.64 11.13
N VAL A 71 -7.04 5.35 11.47
CA VAL A 71 -7.27 4.80 12.81
C VAL A 71 -6.12 3.84 13.15
N PRO A 72 -5.09 4.31 13.87
CA PRO A 72 -3.87 3.54 14.11
C PRO A 72 -4.09 2.16 14.73
N GLU A 73 -5.08 2.00 15.61
CA GLU A 73 -5.40 0.71 16.23
C GLU A 73 -5.90 -0.31 15.21
N LEU A 74 -6.75 0.11 14.27
CA LEU A 74 -7.23 -0.76 13.18
C LEU A 74 -6.11 -1.05 12.19
N ALA A 75 -5.24 -0.07 11.93
CA ALA A 75 -4.06 -0.25 11.08
C ALA A 75 -3.09 -1.28 11.64
N ILE A 76 -2.82 -1.25 12.95
CA ILE A 76 -1.96 -2.23 13.64
C ILE A 76 -2.57 -3.63 13.56
N ALA A 77 -3.88 -3.75 13.81
CA ALA A 77 -4.57 -5.04 13.73
C ALA A 77 -4.48 -5.64 12.32
N GLU A 78 -4.73 -4.82 11.28
CA GLU A 78 -4.66 -5.27 9.89
C GLU A 78 -3.22 -5.56 9.45
N MET A 79 -2.24 -4.76 9.87
CA MET A 79 -0.81 -5.04 9.60
C MET A 79 -0.39 -6.39 10.19
N ARG A 80 -0.80 -6.71 11.41
CA ARG A 80 -0.53 -8.01 12.04
C ARG A 80 -1.19 -9.15 11.25
N ARG A 81 -2.42 -8.96 10.77
CA ARG A 81 -3.10 -9.94 9.91
C ARG A 81 -2.33 -10.14 8.60
N CYS A 82 -1.89 -9.06 7.96
CA CYS A 82 -1.09 -9.13 6.73
C CYS A 82 0.16 -10.01 6.89
N VAL A 83 0.88 -9.85 8.01
CA VAL A 83 2.10 -10.61 8.29
C VAL A 83 1.80 -12.06 8.67
N ASN A 84 0.92 -12.25 9.66
CA ASN A 84 0.76 -13.55 10.32
C ASN A 84 -0.15 -14.50 9.54
N ASP A 85 -1.21 -13.96 8.93
CA ASP A 85 -2.25 -14.78 8.31
C ASP A 85 -2.12 -14.81 6.78
N LEU A 86 -1.72 -13.69 6.17
CA LEU A 86 -1.64 -13.53 4.72
C LEU A 86 -0.23 -13.69 4.14
N GLY A 87 0.81 -13.69 4.98
CA GLY A 87 2.21 -13.84 4.54
C GLY A 87 2.74 -12.68 3.71
N LEU A 88 2.11 -11.49 3.79
CA LEU A 88 2.58 -10.30 3.09
C LEU A 88 3.90 -9.79 3.72
N ARG A 89 4.75 -9.18 2.91
CA ARG A 89 6.12 -8.80 3.29
C ARG A 89 6.33 -7.31 3.49
N GLY A 90 5.33 -6.51 3.20
CA GLY A 90 5.36 -5.07 3.38
C GLY A 90 3.97 -4.48 3.52
N ILE A 91 3.93 -3.22 3.94
CA ILE A 91 2.73 -2.39 3.96
C ILE A 91 3.05 -1.11 3.17
N GLU A 92 2.21 -0.79 2.21
CA GLU A 92 2.25 0.49 1.50
C GLU A 92 1.39 1.51 2.22
N ILE A 93 1.96 2.69 2.48
CA ILE A 93 1.29 3.83 3.14
C ILE A 93 1.53 5.12 2.35
N SER A 94 0.63 6.10 2.50
CA SER A 94 0.84 7.44 1.95
C SER A 94 1.84 8.25 2.78
N SER A 95 2.35 9.33 2.20
CA SER A 95 3.20 10.33 2.87
C SER A 95 2.47 11.09 3.99
N HIS A 96 1.14 11.15 3.94
CA HIS A 96 0.31 11.79 4.95
C HIS A 96 -1.03 11.06 5.11
N VAL A 97 -1.73 11.29 6.21
CA VAL A 97 -3.06 10.74 6.50
C VAL A 97 -4.04 11.87 6.73
N ASN A 98 -4.91 12.15 5.75
CA ASN A 98 -5.90 13.24 5.82
C ASN A 98 -5.29 14.60 6.21
N GLY A 99 -4.13 14.93 5.63
CA GLY A 99 -3.40 16.17 5.89
C GLY A 99 -2.57 16.17 7.18
N LYS A 100 -2.49 15.04 7.90
CA LYS A 100 -1.60 14.88 9.06
C LYS A 100 -0.29 14.23 8.63
N GLU A 101 0.80 14.78 9.09
CA GLU A 101 2.13 14.24 8.87
C GLU A 101 2.32 12.90 9.59
N LEU A 102 3.07 11.98 8.99
CA LEU A 102 3.38 10.69 9.59
C LEU A 102 4.17 10.80 10.90
N ALA A 103 4.86 11.92 11.12
CA ALA A 103 5.56 12.23 12.36
C ALA A 103 4.63 12.57 13.54
N ALA A 104 3.31 12.73 13.31
CA ALA A 104 2.36 13.03 14.37
C ALA A 104 2.36 11.95 15.45
N PRO A 105 2.24 12.34 16.75
CA PRO A 105 2.38 11.39 17.87
C PRO A 105 1.42 10.21 17.82
N GLU A 106 0.26 10.38 17.23
CA GLU A 106 -0.78 9.36 17.12
C GLU A 106 -0.37 8.17 16.25
N PHE A 107 0.58 8.34 15.30
CA PHE A 107 1.07 7.25 14.46
C PHE A 107 2.26 6.49 15.07
N ARG A 108 2.84 6.96 16.18
CA ARG A 108 3.96 6.28 16.84
C ARG A 108 3.68 4.82 17.20
N PRO A 109 2.48 4.46 17.73
CA PRO A 109 2.17 3.05 18.01
C PRO A 109 2.18 2.16 16.76
N PHE A 110 1.75 2.69 15.61
CA PHE A 110 1.80 1.98 14.34
C PHE A 110 3.25 1.68 13.90
N PHE A 111 4.13 2.69 13.97
CA PHE A 111 5.54 2.48 13.62
C PHE A 111 6.25 1.55 14.61
N ALA A 112 5.93 1.62 15.90
CA ALA A 112 6.46 0.69 16.89
C ALA A 112 6.02 -0.76 16.62
N ALA A 113 4.77 -0.96 16.23
CA ALA A 113 4.27 -2.28 15.85
C ALA A 113 4.91 -2.80 14.54
N ALA A 114 5.21 -1.91 13.59
CA ALA A 114 5.91 -2.28 12.37
C ALA A 114 7.36 -2.72 12.66
N GLU A 115 8.04 -2.02 13.55
CA GLU A 115 9.38 -2.39 14.04
C GLU A 115 9.37 -3.73 14.76
N GLU A 116 8.40 -3.97 15.67
CA GLU A 116 8.21 -5.24 16.37
C GLU A 116 8.02 -6.41 15.39
N LEU A 117 7.24 -6.20 14.34
CA LEU A 117 6.97 -7.21 13.31
C LEU A 117 8.12 -7.36 12.31
N GLY A 118 9.07 -6.42 12.26
CA GLY A 118 10.15 -6.41 11.27
C GLY A 118 9.62 -6.28 9.84
N ILE A 119 8.47 -5.60 9.63
CA ILE A 119 7.84 -5.49 8.32
C ILE A 119 8.34 -4.24 7.57
N LEU A 120 8.49 -4.37 6.25
CA LEU A 120 8.80 -3.24 5.37
C LEU A 120 7.62 -2.27 5.30
N LEU A 121 7.88 -0.99 5.52
CA LEU A 121 6.95 0.08 5.20
C LEU A 121 7.40 0.75 3.90
N PHE A 122 6.53 0.71 2.89
CA PHE A 122 6.76 1.36 1.60
C PHE A 122 5.97 2.65 1.54
N LEU A 123 6.68 3.78 1.53
CA LEU A 123 6.07 5.10 1.44
C LEU A 123 5.82 5.44 -0.03
N HIS A 124 4.56 5.59 -0.42
CA HIS A 124 4.18 6.03 -1.75
C HIS A 124 3.29 7.28 -1.67
N PRO A 125 3.79 8.45 -2.10
CA PRO A 125 3.01 9.68 -2.06
C PRO A 125 1.84 9.63 -3.04
N LEU A 126 0.75 10.29 -2.69
CA LEU A 126 -0.40 10.52 -3.57
C LEU A 126 -0.48 12.00 -3.96
N GLY A 127 0.44 12.43 -4.82
CA GLY A 127 0.59 13.82 -5.23
C GLY A 127 1.29 14.67 -4.17
N PHE A 128 1.37 15.96 -4.42
CA PHE A 128 1.95 16.96 -3.51
C PHE A 128 0.84 17.73 -2.79
N THR A 129 0.89 17.79 -1.46
CA THR A 129 -0.16 18.37 -0.59
C THR A 129 -0.54 19.80 -0.99
N HIS A 130 0.41 20.62 -1.46
CA HIS A 130 0.18 21.98 -1.94
C HIS A 130 0.27 22.12 -3.46
N GLY A 131 -0.01 21.04 -4.18
CA GLY A 131 0.31 20.89 -5.59
C GLY A 131 -0.65 21.52 -6.59
N GLN A 132 -1.51 22.47 -6.22
CA GLN A 132 -2.45 23.11 -7.17
C GLN A 132 -1.75 23.70 -8.41
N ARG A 133 -0.54 24.25 -8.24
CA ARG A 133 0.28 24.78 -9.34
C ARG A 133 0.92 23.70 -10.20
N LEU A 134 0.91 22.45 -9.74
CA LEU A 134 1.51 21.29 -10.40
C LEU A 134 0.47 20.37 -11.07
N SER A 135 -0.78 20.84 -11.20
CA SER A 135 -1.89 20.04 -11.72
C SER A 135 -1.79 19.76 -13.24
N GLU A 136 -1.05 20.59 -13.98
CA GLU A 136 -0.88 20.44 -15.43
C GLU A 136 0.46 19.76 -15.77
N HIS A 137 0.56 19.22 -16.99
CA HIS A 137 1.78 18.66 -17.58
C HIS A 137 2.44 17.54 -16.75
N TYR A 138 1.67 16.78 -15.98
CA TYR A 138 2.19 15.73 -15.07
C TYR A 138 3.23 16.22 -14.03
N LEU A 139 3.30 17.54 -13.78
CA LEU A 139 4.26 18.10 -12.83
C LEU A 139 4.06 17.57 -11.41
N ASN A 140 2.83 17.18 -11.06
CA ASN A 140 2.54 16.57 -9.78
C ASN A 140 3.31 15.24 -9.60
N ASN A 141 3.42 14.45 -10.66
CA ASN A 141 4.17 13.20 -10.64
C ASN A 141 5.68 13.41 -10.76
N ILE A 142 6.11 14.36 -11.59
CA ILE A 142 7.53 14.57 -11.91
C ILE A 142 8.24 15.36 -10.79
N ILE A 143 7.55 16.32 -10.19
CA ILE A 143 8.10 17.25 -9.17
C ILE A 143 7.39 17.05 -7.84
N GLY A 144 6.06 16.97 -7.83
CA GLY A 144 5.24 16.91 -6.63
C GLY A 144 5.54 15.69 -5.77
N ASN A 145 5.47 14.49 -6.33
CA ASN A 145 5.76 13.25 -5.59
C ASN A 145 7.18 13.20 -5.01
N PRO A 146 8.26 13.56 -5.75
CA PRO A 146 9.59 13.65 -5.15
C PRO A 146 9.69 14.61 -3.97
N ILE A 147 9.05 15.80 -4.06
CA ILE A 147 9.06 16.77 -2.96
C ILE A 147 8.25 16.24 -1.76
N GLU A 148 7.10 15.63 -2.02
CA GLU A 148 6.24 15.06 -0.96
C GLU A 148 6.93 13.94 -0.18
N SER A 149 7.87 13.24 -0.79
CA SER A 149 8.59 12.11 -0.20
C SER A 149 9.92 12.51 0.47
N THR A 150 10.27 13.81 0.45
CA THR A 150 11.51 14.31 1.02
C THR A 150 11.33 14.82 2.44
#